data_1a392bd4e29815eeee8ca559a9ceef70
#
_entry.id   1a392bd4e29815eeee8ca559a9ceef70
#
_cell.length_a   1.000
_cell.length_b   1.000
_cell.length_c   1.000
_cell.angle_alpha   90.00
_cell.angle_beta   90.00
_cell.angle_gamma   90.00
#
_symmetry.space_group_name_H-M   'P 1'
#
loop_
_entity.id
_entity.type
_entity.pdbx_description
1 polymer ?
#
loop_
_entity_poly.entity_id
_entity_poly.type
_entity_poly.pdbx_seq_one_letter_code
_entity_poly.pdbx_strand_id
1 'polypeptide(L)'
;MPTAGAPPITDAFGAIAHPVRRTLVTELAGGDKAVSQLAAACTVSRPAVSQHLAVLRGVGLVSEQRHGRERRYHLHPERLDEVRKWMHTLDRFWGDRLDRLGRHLEENP
;
A
#
# COMPACT_ATOMS: atom_id res chain seq x y z
N MET A 1 -5.68 -22.02 24.05
CA MET A 1 -5.36 -20.65 23.81
C MET A 1 -5.69 -20.27 22.39
N PRO A 2 -6.54 -19.36 22.23
CA PRO A 2 -6.79 -18.93 20.89
C PRO A 2 -5.48 -18.38 20.33
N THR A 3 -5.09 -18.88 19.21
CA THR A 3 -4.16 -18.15 18.42
C THR A 3 -4.80 -16.81 18.22
N ALA A 4 -4.30 -15.86 18.93
CA ALA A 4 -4.56 -14.52 18.54
C ALA A 4 -4.30 -14.47 17.04
N GLY A 5 -5.23 -13.99 16.30
CA GLY A 5 -4.98 -13.66 14.91
C GLY A 5 -3.72 -12.80 14.80
N ALA A 6 -3.29 -12.50 13.62
CA ALA A 6 -2.18 -11.58 13.39
C ALA A 6 -2.38 -10.32 14.23
N PRO A 7 -1.30 -9.72 14.76
CA PRO A 7 -1.42 -8.45 15.48
C PRO A 7 -2.11 -7.40 14.63
N PRO A 8 -2.82 -6.46 15.25
CA PRO A 8 -3.46 -5.38 14.48
C PRO A 8 -2.43 -4.63 13.64
N ILE A 9 -2.83 -4.22 12.46
CA ILE A 9 -1.99 -3.41 11.57
C ILE A 9 -2.04 -1.98 12.07
N THR A 10 -0.91 -1.47 12.54
CA THR A 10 -0.82 -0.17 13.19
C THR A 10 0.07 0.84 12.47
N ASP A 11 0.78 0.42 11.42
CA ASP A 11 1.69 1.29 10.70
C ASP A 11 1.62 1.08 9.18
N ALA A 12 2.32 1.93 8.45
CA ALA A 12 2.36 1.88 6.99
C ALA A 12 3.00 0.61 6.47
N PHE A 13 4.01 0.06 7.14
CA PHE A 13 4.63 -1.21 6.71
C PHE A 13 3.62 -2.35 6.69
N GLY A 14 2.88 -2.50 7.79
CA GLY A 14 1.83 -3.51 7.87
C GLY A 14 0.74 -3.27 6.84
N ALA A 15 0.36 -2.02 6.65
CA ALA A 15 -0.71 -1.67 5.71
C ALA A 15 -0.37 -2.04 4.26
N ILE A 16 0.89 -1.88 3.83
CA ILE A 16 1.30 -2.22 2.46
C ILE A 16 1.81 -3.66 2.31
N ALA A 17 1.72 -4.47 3.34
CA ALA A 17 2.19 -5.86 3.31
C ALA A 17 1.24 -6.81 2.56
N HIS A 18 0.17 -6.32 1.99
CA HIS A 18 -0.82 -7.11 1.26
C HIS A 18 -0.93 -6.64 -0.18
N PRO A 19 -0.91 -7.56 -1.17
CA PRO A 19 -0.94 -7.18 -2.59
C PRO A 19 -2.14 -6.32 -2.97
N VAL A 20 -3.32 -6.63 -2.46
CA VAL A 20 -4.53 -5.84 -2.76
C VAL A 20 -4.38 -4.42 -2.22
N ARG A 21 -3.85 -4.27 -1.01
CA ARG A 21 -3.67 -2.93 -0.44
C ARG A 21 -2.62 -2.12 -1.22
N ARG A 22 -1.56 -2.77 -1.73
CA ARG A 22 -0.62 -2.08 -2.63
C ARG A 22 -1.28 -1.64 -3.92
N THR A 23 -2.16 -2.47 -4.48
CA THR A 23 -2.95 -2.09 -5.67
C THR A 23 -3.81 -0.87 -5.38
N LEU A 24 -4.50 -0.84 -4.24
CA LEU A 24 -5.34 0.29 -3.85
C LEU A 24 -4.53 1.58 -3.69
N VAL A 25 -3.37 1.51 -3.05
CA VAL A 25 -2.48 2.66 -2.90
C VAL A 25 -2.02 3.17 -4.26
N THR A 26 -1.63 2.27 -5.15
CA THR A 26 -1.19 2.62 -6.51
C THR A 26 -2.31 3.30 -7.29
N GLU A 27 -3.52 2.78 -7.22
CA GLU A 27 -4.67 3.38 -7.88
C GLU A 27 -4.96 4.80 -7.34
N LEU A 28 -4.88 4.97 -6.03
CA LEU A 28 -5.12 6.27 -5.39
C LEU A 28 -3.98 7.26 -5.62
N ALA A 29 -2.78 6.79 -5.92
CA ALA A 29 -1.67 7.66 -6.30
C ALA A 29 -1.97 8.44 -7.58
N GLY A 30 -2.83 7.92 -8.44
CA GLY A 30 -3.28 8.60 -9.65
C GLY A 30 -4.39 9.64 -9.44
N GLY A 31 -4.93 9.73 -8.23
CA GLY A 31 -6.02 10.65 -7.87
C GLY A 31 -7.10 9.97 -7.05
N ASP A 32 -7.99 10.77 -6.50
CA ASP A 32 -9.10 10.27 -5.69
C ASP A 32 -10.02 9.36 -6.51
N LYS A 33 -10.51 8.31 -5.89
CA LYS A 33 -11.39 7.34 -6.56
C LYS A 33 -12.50 6.87 -5.65
N ALA A 34 -13.63 6.54 -6.26
CA ALA A 34 -14.74 5.91 -5.59
C ALA A 34 -14.44 4.43 -5.32
N VAL A 35 -15.12 3.86 -4.33
CA VAL A 35 -14.95 2.44 -4.00
C VAL A 35 -15.26 1.52 -5.19
N SER A 36 -16.23 1.90 -6.03
CA SER A 36 -16.57 1.13 -7.24
C SER A 36 -15.41 1.07 -8.23
N GLN A 37 -14.71 2.20 -8.42
CA GLN A 37 -13.54 2.27 -9.29
C GLN A 37 -12.38 1.45 -8.72
N LEU A 38 -12.18 1.52 -7.42
CA LEU A 38 -11.13 0.74 -6.74
C LEU A 38 -11.41 -0.75 -6.81
N ALA A 39 -12.67 -1.15 -6.61
CA ALA A 39 -13.07 -2.56 -6.71
C ALA A 39 -12.85 -3.11 -8.11
N ALA A 40 -13.10 -2.29 -9.14
CA ALA A 40 -12.88 -2.69 -10.53
C ALA A 40 -11.40 -2.97 -10.84
N ALA A 41 -10.48 -2.36 -10.10
CA ALA A 41 -9.04 -2.55 -10.28
C ALA A 41 -8.52 -3.79 -9.54
N CYS A 42 -9.35 -4.45 -8.74
CA CYS A 42 -8.95 -5.59 -7.91
C CYS A 42 -9.64 -6.87 -8.38
N THR A 43 -9.03 -8.01 -8.06
CA THR A 43 -9.59 -9.34 -8.37
C THR A 43 -10.37 -9.94 -7.21
N VAL A 44 -10.53 -9.20 -6.11
CA VAL A 44 -11.26 -9.63 -4.93
C VAL A 44 -12.63 -8.97 -4.88
N SER A 45 -13.52 -9.47 -4.01
CA SER A 45 -14.88 -8.95 -3.89
C SER A 45 -14.90 -7.50 -3.38
N ARG A 46 -15.98 -6.79 -3.65
CA ARG A 46 -16.14 -5.42 -3.17
C ARG A 46 -16.14 -5.32 -1.64
N PRO A 47 -16.78 -6.25 -0.89
CA PRO A 47 -16.63 -6.25 0.57
C PRO A 47 -15.19 -6.42 1.03
N ALA A 48 -14.39 -7.26 0.35
CA ALA A 48 -12.98 -7.41 0.68
C ALA A 48 -12.19 -6.11 0.42
N VAL A 49 -12.47 -5.43 -0.69
CA VAL A 49 -11.87 -4.12 -0.98
C VAL A 49 -12.20 -3.12 0.13
N SER A 50 -13.45 -3.07 0.57
CA SER A 50 -13.88 -2.19 1.67
C SER A 50 -13.13 -2.49 2.97
N GLN A 51 -12.89 -3.76 3.27
CA GLN A 51 -12.11 -4.16 4.45
C GLN A 51 -10.65 -3.71 4.33
N HIS A 52 -10.05 -3.86 3.15
CA HIS A 52 -8.69 -3.40 2.91
C HIS A 52 -8.58 -1.87 3.01
N LEU A 53 -9.56 -1.15 2.50
CA LEU A 53 -9.62 0.31 2.63
C LEU A 53 -9.75 0.73 4.10
N ALA A 54 -10.49 -0.03 4.91
CA ALA A 54 -10.59 0.24 6.33
C ALA A 54 -9.24 0.10 7.05
N VAL A 55 -8.44 -0.89 6.67
CA VAL A 55 -7.07 -1.05 7.19
C VAL A 55 -6.21 0.16 6.81
N LEU A 56 -6.23 0.55 5.55
CA LEU A 56 -5.47 1.71 5.07
C LEU A 56 -5.89 3.01 5.78
N ARG A 57 -7.18 3.17 6.01
CA ARG A 57 -7.72 4.31 6.75
C ARG A 57 -7.28 4.29 8.21
N GLY A 58 -7.27 3.11 8.83
CA GLY A 58 -6.87 2.95 10.23
C GLY A 58 -5.44 3.40 10.52
N VAL A 59 -4.53 3.30 9.55
CA VAL A 59 -3.15 3.78 9.69
C VAL A 59 -2.96 5.18 9.12
N GLY A 60 -4.01 5.82 8.62
CA GLY A 60 -3.96 7.18 8.10
C GLY A 60 -3.42 7.31 6.68
N LEU A 61 -3.22 6.20 5.95
CA LEU A 61 -2.77 6.23 4.56
C LEU A 61 -3.82 6.76 3.61
N VAL A 62 -5.08 6.52 3.92
CA VAL A 62 -6.20 7.04 3.14
C VAL A 62 -7.23 7.69 4.04
N SER A 63 -7.97 8.62 3.48
CA SER A 63 -9.17 9.18 4.09
C SER A 63 -10.35 8.95 3.18
N GLU A 64 -11.53 9.02 3.77
CA GLU A 64 -12.79 8.81 3.08
C GLU A 64 -13.58 10.11 3.11
N GLN A 65 -14.15 10.47 1.96
CA GLN A 65 -15.09 11.58 1.87
C GLN A 65 -16.35 11.12 1.17
N ARG A 66 -17.48 11.63 1.63
CA ARG A 66 -18.75 11.34 1.01
C ARG A 66 -19.11 12.46 0.04
N HIS A 67 -19.35 12.07 -1.22
CA HIS A 67 -19.84 12.97 -2.25
C HIS A 67 -21.20 12.47 -2.72
N GLY A 68 -22.28 13.02 -2.11
CA GLY A 68 -23.63 12.52 -2.37
C GLY A 68 -23.79 11.10 -1.85
N ARG A 69 -24.08 10.15 -2.74
CA ARG A 69 -24.23 8.72 -2.40
C ARG A 69 -22.93 7.95 -2.53
N GLU A 70 -21.87 8.61 -2.99
CA GLU A 70 -20.61 7.99 -3.34
C GLU A 70 -19.59 8.21 -2.24
N ARG A 71 -18.85 7.17 -1.90
CA ARG A 71 -17.67 7.27 -1.03
C ARG A 71 -16.44 7.37 -1.91
N ARG A 72 -15.67 8.43 -1.70
CA ARG A 72 -14.41 8.66 -2.40
C ARG A 72 -13.27 8.56 -1.42
N TYR A 73 -12.17 8.02 -1.88
CA TYR A 73 -10.97 7.83 -1.08
C TYR A 73 -9.84 8.69 -1.62
N HIS A 74 -9.05 9.20 -0.70
CA HIS A 74 -7.91 10.06 -0.98
C HIS A 74 -6.66 9.48 -0.31
N LEU A 75 -5.55 9.42 -1.04
CA LEU A 75 -4.28 8.94 -0.51
C LEU A 75 -3.54 10.08 0.20
N HIS A 76 -2.95 9.76 1.35
CA HIS A 76 -2.04 10.62 2.09
C HIS A 76 -0.63 10.06 1.96
N PRO A 77 0.12 10.40 0.89
CA PRO A 77 1.42 9.78 0.61
C PRO A 77 2.47 10.07 1.68
N GLU A 78 2.32 11.14 2.44
CA GLU A 78 3.22 11.49 3.54
C GLU A 78 3.26 10.42 4.63
N ARG A 79 2.21 9.60 4.74
CA ARG A 79 2.16 8.48 5.68
C ARG A 79 3.06 7.31 5.26
N LEU A 80 3.57 7.33 4.03
CA LEU A 80 4.56 6.38 3.55
C LEU A 80 5.99 6.82 3.83
N ASP A 81 6.20 7.94 4.49
CA ASP A 81 7.52 8.51 4.70
C ASP A 81 8.44 7.59 5.51
N GLU A 82 7.91 6.89 6.51
CA GLU A 82 8.68 5.91 7.29
C GLU A 82 9.18 4.74 6.43
N VAL A 83 8.37 4.30 5.48
CA VAL A 83 8.76 3.24 4.52
C VAL A 83 9.88 3.76 3.62
N ARG A 84 9.72 4.96 3.10
CA ARG A 84 10.72 5.60 2.24
C ARG A 84 12.04 5.79 2.98
N LYS A 85 12.00 6.24 4.23
CA LYS A 85 13.21 6.41 5.06
C LYS A 85 13.92 5.08 5.29
N TRP A 86 13.16 4.04 5.55
CA TRP A 86 13.74 2.70 5.71
C TRP A 86 14.40 2.23 4.42
N MET A 87 13.77 2.43 3.26
CA MET A 87 14.37 2.09 1.98
C MET A 87 15.65 2.86 1.72
N HIS A 88 15.70 4.13 2.08
CA HIS A 88 16.92 4.94 2.01
C HIS A 88 18.04 4.35 2.89
N THR A 89 17.70 3.85 4.05
CA THR A 89 18.66 3.18 4.91
C THR A 89 19.27 1.96 4.22
N LEU A 90 18.46 1.17 3.53
CA LEU A 90 18.93 0.03 2.76
C LEU A 90 19.81 0.46 1.60
N ASP A 91 19.44 1.52 0.88
CA ASP A 91 20.23 2.06 -0.23
C ASP A 91 21.65 2.46 0.23
N ARG A 92 21.77 3.04 1.42
CA ARG A 92 23.07 3.43 1.96
C ARG A 92 23.99 2.25 2.19
N PHE A 93 23.44 1.09 2.55
CA PHE A 93 24.23 -0.11 2.88
C PHE A 93 24.32 -1.10 1.71
N TRP A 94 23.33 -1.12 0.83
CA TRP A 94 23.17 -2.18 -0.17
C TRP A 94 23.06 -1.67 -1.61
N GLY A 95 22.89 -0.37 -1.82
CA GLY A 95 22.67 0.20 -3.15
C GLY A 95 23.71 -0.25 -4.17
N ASP A 96 24.98 -0.12 -3.85
CA ASP A 96 26.08 -0.52 -4.74
C ASP A 96 26.06 -2.03 -5.03
N ARG A 97 25.71 -2.84 -4.06
CA ARG A 97 25.63 -4.29 -4.23
C ARG A 97 24.47 -4.68 -5.13
N LEU A 98 23.33 -4.05 -4.96
CA LEU A 98 22.15 -4.29 -5.80
C LEU A 98 22.42 -3.84 -7.23
N ASP A 99 23.06 -2.69 -7.42
CA ASP A 99 23.43 -2.18 -8.72
C ASP A 99 24.41 -3.11 -9.42
N ARG A 100 25.41 -3.61 -8.71
CA ARG A 100 26.37 -4.58 -9.24
C ARG A 100 25.68 -5.89 -9.64
N LEU A 101 24.75 -6.37 -8.83
CA LEU A 101 23.99 -7.57 -9.15
C LEU A 101 23.14 -7.37 -10.40
N GLY A 102 22.45 -6.24 -10.50
CA GLY A 102 21.67 -5.90 -11.67
C GLY A 102 22.50 -5.86 -12.94
N ARG A 103 23.66 -5.20 -12.90
CA ARG A 103 24.58 -5.17 -14.03
C ARG A 103 25.11 -6.56 -14.40
N HIS A 104 25.43 -7.38 -13.40
CA HIS A 104 25.89 -8.74 -13.62
C HIS A 104 24.83 -9.57 -14.35
N LEU A 105 23.57 -9.45 -13.93
CA LEU A 105 22.45 -10.17 -14.56
C LEU A 105 22.20 -9.68 -16.00
N GLU A 106 22.40 -8.40 -16.27
CA GLU A 106 22.27 -7.82 -17.61
C GLU A 106 23.42 -8.27 -18.53
N GLU A 107 24.64 -8.33 -18.01
CA GLU A 107 25.84 -8.71 -18.78
C GLU A 107 25.96 -10.22 -18.97
N ASN A 108 25.42 -11.01 -18.06
CA ASN A 108 25.48 -12.48 -18.05
C ASN A 108 24.07 -13.05 -17.86
N PRO A 109 23.22 -12.93 -18.87
CA PRO A 109 21.84 -13.42 -18.77
C PRO A 109 21.76 -14.95 -18.75
#